data_2b7d75557607b379fcab3f751427046e
#
_entry.id   2b7d75557607b379fcab3f751427046e
#
_cell.length_a   1.000
_cell.length_b   1.000
_cell.length_c   1.000
_cell.angle_alpha   90.00
_cell.angle_beta   90.00
_cell.angle_gamma   90.00
#
_symmetry.space_group_name_H-M   'P 1'
#
loop_
_entity.id
_entity.type
_entity.pdbx_description
1 polymer ?
#
loop_
_entity_poly.entity_id
_entity_poly.type
_entity_poly.pdbx_seq_one_letter_code
_entity_poly.pdbx_strand_id
1 'polypeptide(L)'
;MTELTLHIPSDKELSYRSYLILDEATMSYNMGYGDNGGCTYHKTAEELYEWYQYWKTPDRFYAYIQRDKDHAFIGEVSLHKNERNDWFEMGIIIEAKYRGMGYSVPALNLLLEHAFTKMNAKAVHNYFEESRKAAINLHLKAGFIQTGHKNRMVDFLITKEQYEKIKRGIEK
;
A
#
# COMPACT_ATOMS: atom_id res chain seq x y z
N MET A 1 14.90 5.31 15.38
CA MET A 1 13.87 4.51 14.66
C MET A 1 12.92 5.47 13.99
N THR A 2 12.54 5.20 12.75
CA THR A 2 11.57 6.03 12.02
C THR A 2 10.18 5.62 12.50
N GLU A 3 9.60 6.39 13.40
CA GLU A 3 8.27 6.10 13.93
C GLU A 3 7.22 6.59 12.94
N LEU A 4 6.35 5.67 12.56
CA LEU A 4 5.23 5.87 11.65
C LEU A 4 3.96 5.33 12.29
N THR A 5 2.84 5.97 11.98
CA THR A 5 1.51 5.47 12.28
C THR A 5 0.65 5.41 11.02
N LEU A 6 -0.38 4.57 11.03
CA LEU A 6 -1.41 4.55 10.00
C LEU A 6 -2.57 5.42 10.47
N HIS A 7 -2.77 6.54 9.79
CA HIS A 7 -3.81 7.51 10.08
C HIS A 7 -5.02 7.31 9.17
N ILE A 8 -6.18 6.98 9.75
CA ILE A 8 -7.43 6.90 8.99
C ILE A 8 -7.92 8.32 8.74
N PRO A 9 -7.92 8.81 7.49
CA PRO A 9 -8.25 10.19 7.23
C PRO A 9 -9.73 10.51 7.51
N SER A 10 -9.97 11.68 8.05
CA SER A 10 -11.29 12.29 8.03
C SER A 10 -11.64 12.77 6.62
N ASP A 11 -12.92 13.02 6.35
CA ASP A 11 -13.35 13.52 5.04
C ASP A 11 -12.68 14.86 4.67
N LYS A 12 -12.31 15.67 5.66
CA LYS A 12 -11.62 16.96 5.46
C LYS A 12 -10.14 16.82 5.05
N GLU A 13 -9.54 15.66 5.29
CA GLU A 13 -8.12 15.39 4.98
C GLU A 13 -7.93 14.75 3.60
N LEU A 14 -8.99 14.49 2.85
CA LEU A 14 -8.92 13.86 1.53
C LEU A 14 -8.16 14.70 0.48
N SER A 15 -7.97 15.99 0.73
CA SER A 15 -7.13 16.85 -0.09
C SER A 15 -5.69 16.35 -0.23
N TYR A 16 -5.16 15.65 0.78
CA TYR A 16 -3.83 15.05 0.69
C TYR A 16 -3.79 13.94 -0.38
N ARG A 17 -4.82 13.08 -0.46
CA ARG A 17 -4.91 12.11 -1.53
C ARG A 17 -4.96 12.76 -2.90
N SER A 18 -5.76 13.83 -3.06
CA SER A 18 -5.80 14.58 -4.32
C SER A 18 -4.41 15.09 -4.72
N TYR A 19 -3.71 15.68 -3.78
CA TYR A 19 -2.33 16.12 -3.97
C TYR A 19 -1.41 14.96 -4.39
N LEU A 20 -1.47 13.84 -3.67
CA LEU A 20 -0.61 12.68 -3.89
C LEU A 20 -0.78 12.06 -5.30
N ILE A 21 -2.03 11.88 -5.75
CA ILE A 21 -2.31 11.28 -7.06
C ILE A 21 -2.09 12.23 -8.24
N LEU A 22 -2.03 13.54 -8.00
CA LEU A 22 -1.71 14.55 -9.01
C LEU A 22 -0.21 14.85 -9.11
N ASP A 23 0.58 14.42 -8.12
CA ASP A 23 2.02 14.62 -8.14
C ASP A 23 2.68 13.64 -9.13
N GLU A 24 3.12 14.16 -10.27
CA GLU A 24 3.76 13.38 -11.32
C GLU A 24 5.01 12.64 -10.82
N ALA A 25 5.81 13.28 -9.98
CA ALA A 25 7.01 12.66 -9.43
C ALA A 25 6.66 11.43 -8.55
N THR A 26 5.54 11.49 -7.82
CA THR A 26 5.05 10.38 -7.02
C THR A 26 4.45 9.27 -7.86
N MET A 27 3.70 9.60 -8.91
CA MET A 27 2.88 8.63 -9.65
C MET A 27 3.53 8.15 -10.96
N SER A 28 4.66 8.73 -11.37
CA SER A 28 5.31 8.43 -12.67
C SER A 28 5.62 6.94 -12.90
N TYR A 29 5.87 6.16 -11.84
CA TYR A 29 6.09 4.73 -11.97
C TYR A 29 4.81 3.94 -12.35
N ASN A 30 3.64 4.55 -12.19
CA ASN A 30 2.36 3.99 -12.61
C ASN A 30 1.96 4.42 -14.03
N MET A 31 2.79 5.18 -14.73
CA MET A 31 2.54 5.57 -16.13
C MET A 31 2.42 4.31 -17.00
N GLY A 32 1.29 4.20 -17.69
CA GLY A 32 0.96 3.01 -18.47
C GLY A 32 -0.11 2.11 -17.81
N TYR A 33 -0.51 2.40 -16.58
CA TYR A 33 -1.67 1.78 -15.95
C TYR A 33 -2.96 2.56 -16.27
N GLY A 34 -3.85 1.93 -17.02
CA GLY A 34 -5.12 2.52 -17.45
C GLY A 34 -4.96 3.73 -18.37
N ASP A 35 -6.07 4.23 -18.86
CA ASP A 35 -6.15 5.31 -19.85
C ASP A 35 -5.54 6.64 -19.37
N ASN A 36 -5.42 6.83 -18.06
CA ASN A 36 -4.92 8.05 -17.44
C ASN A 36 -3.48 7.93 -16.91
N GLY A 37 -2.77 6.85 -17.21
CA GLY A 37 -1.41 6.64 -16.74
C GLY A 37 -1.27 6.58 -15.21
N GLY A 38 -2.36 6.50 -14.47
CA GLY A 38 -2.39 6.47 -13.01
C GLY A 38 -2.02 7.77 -12.30
N CYS A 39 -1.49 8.77 -13.04
CA CYS A 39 -0.94 10.00 -12.47
C CYS A 39 -1.84 11.22 -12.59
N THR A 40 -2.70 11.25 -13.60
CA THR A 40 -3.39 12.47 -14.03
C THR A 40 -4.89 12.44 -13.75
N TYR A 41 -5.34 11.54 -12.91
CA TYR A 41 -6.74 11.44 -12.57
C TYR A 41 -7.15 12.56 -11.60
N HIS A 42 -7.83 13.56 -12.13
CA HIS A 42 -8.39 14.65 -11.34
C HIS A 42 -9.70 14.19 -10.72
N LYS A 43 -9.75 14.17 -9.40
CA LYS A 43 -10.99 13.97 -8.65
C LYS A 43 -11.48 15.29 -8.09
N THR A 44 -12.77 15.56 -8.25
CA THR A 44 -13.45 16.62 -7.49
C THR A 44 -13.49 16.22 -6.00
N ALA A 45 -13.78 17.18 -5.12
CA ALA A 45 -13.96 16.89 -3.70
C ALA A 45 -15.11 15.89 -3.46
N GLU A 46 -16.19 15.96 -4.27
CA GLU A 46 -17.33 15.07 -4.22
C GLU A 46 -16.94 13.63 -4.64
N GLU A 47 -16.25 13.48 -5.77
CA GLU A 47 -15.76 12.18 -6.25
C GLU A 47 -14.77 11.54 -5.26
N LEU A 48 -13.91 12.34 -4.62
CA LEU A 48 -13.02 11.86 -3.58
C LEU A 48 -13.78 11.39 -2.33
N TYR A 49 -14.82 12.12 -1.95
CA TYR A 49 -15.68 11.73 -0.83
C TYR A 49 -16.39 10.41 -1.13
N GLU A 50 -17.04 10.28 -2.29
CA GLU A 50 -17.71 9.04 -2.72
C GLU A 50 -16.73 7.86 -2.79
N TRP A 51 -15.56 8.08 -3.41
CA TRP A 51 -14.49 7.09 -3.45
C TRP A 51 -14.09 6.64 -2.05
N TYR A 52 -13.96 7.56 -1.10
CA TYR A 52 -13.55 7.23 0.25
C TYR A 52 -14.63 6.47 1.02
N GLN A 53 -15.94 6.77 0.80
CA GLN A 53 -17.02 5.97 1.38
C GLN A 53 -16.94 4.50 0.95
N TYR A 54 -16.52 4.24 -0.29
CA TYR A 54 -16.30 2.88 -0.78
C TYR A 54 -15.20 2.14 0.00
N TRP A 55 -14.26 2.84 0.61
CA TRP A 55 -13.19 2.27 1.43
C TRP A 55 -13.60 2.04 2.90
N LYS A 56 -14.71 2.57 3.34
CA LYS A 56 -15.23 2.43 4.71
C LYS A 56 -16.06 1.16 4.93
N THR A 57 -15.71 0.05 4.29
CA THR A 57 -16.38 -1.24 4.43
C THR A 57 -15.50 -2.26 5.14
N PRO A 58 -16.06 -3.30 5.80
CA PRO A 58 -15.28 -4.28 6.55
C PRO A 58 -14.22 -5.04 5.73
N ASP A 59 -14.45 -5.18 4.41
CA ASP A 59 -13.54 -5.86 3.49
C ASP A 59 -12.46 -4.96 2.89
N ARG A 60 -12.36 -3.72 3.37
CA ARG A 60 -11.40 -2.70 2.90
C ARG A 60 -10.77 -1.94 4.05
N PHE A 61 -9.57 -1.49 3.81
CA PHE A 61 -8.85 -0.59 4.70
C PHE A 61 -8.07 0.43 3.88
N TYR A 62 -8.13 1.67 4.30
CA TYR A 62 -7.37 2.75 3.70
C TYR A 62 -6.85 3.69 4.78
N ALA A 63 -5.58 4.05 4.71
CA ALA A 63 -4.96 4.96 5.66
C ALA A 63 -3.84 5.77 5.00
N TYR A 64 -3.58 6.96 5.54
CA TYR A 64 -2.35 7.69 5.29
C TYR A 64 -1.21 7.15 6.15
N ILE A 65 -0.01 7.20 5.61
CA ILE A 65 1.21 6.95 6.37
C ILE A 65 1.60 8.27 7.00
N GLN A 66 1.54 8.36 8.32
CA GLN A 66 1.89 9.56 9.08
C GLN A 66 3.22 9.37 9.79
N ARG A 67 4.07 10.38 9.70
CA ARG A 67 5.36 10.42 10.38
C ARG A 67 5.18 11.05 11.77
N ASP A 68 5.56 10.32 12.82
CA ASP A 68 5.24 10.70 14.21
C ASP A 68 5.90 11.99 14.66
N LYS A 69 7.14 12.26 14.22
CA LYS A 69 7.92 13.43 14.68
C LYS A 69 7.29 14.79 14.35
N ASP A 70 6.50 14.90 13.30
CA ASP A 70 5.92 16.16 12.82
C ASP A 70 4.50 16.01 12.28
N HIS A 71 3.91 14.81 12.43
CA HIS A 71 2.57 14.48 11.95
C HIS A 71 2.35 14.67 10.44
N ALA A 72 3.43 14.77 9.66
CA ALA A 72 3.33 14.90 8.22
C ALA A 72 2.83 13.61 7.57
N PHE A 73 1.89 13.71 6.64
CA PHE A 73 1.54 12.61 5.75
C PHE A 73 2.64 12.42 4.71
N ILE A 74 3.06 11.18 4.50
CA ILE A 74 4.17 10.83 3.62
C ILE A 74 3.80 9.82 2.53
N GLY A 75 2.55 9.39 2.51
CA GLY A 75 2.02 8.42 1.56
C GLY A 75 0.70 7.82 2.02
N GLU A 76 0.31 6.75 1.36
CA GLU A 76 -0.92 6.01 1.66
C GLU A 76 -0.72 4.51 1.56
N VAL A 77 -1.58 3.76 2.23
CA VAL A 77 -1.70 2.30 2.15
C VAL A 77 -3.15 1.89 2.01
N SER A 78 -3.37 0.74 1.40
CA SER A 78 -4.71 0.18 1.26
C SER A 78 -4.71 -1.35 1.28
N LEU A 79 -5.86 -1.92 1.66
CA LEU A 79 -6.18 -3.33 1.56
C LEU A 79 -7.61 -3.47 1.06
N HIS A 80 -7.86 -4.40 0.15
CA HIS A 80 -9.21 -4.82 -0.20
C HIS A 80 -9.26 -6.33 -0.41
N LYS A 81 -10.34 -6.94 0.05
CA LYS A 81 -10.53 -8.38 -0.09
C LYS A 81 -10.70 -8.75 -1.56
N ASN A 82 -9.98 -9.78 -1.99
CA ASN A 82 -10.19 -10.37 -3.30
C ASN A 82 -11.38 -11.33 -3.23
N GLU A 83 -12.37 -11.13 -4.11
CA GLU A 83 -13.60 -11.96 -4.10
C GLU A 83 -13.39 -13.41 -4.57
N ARG A 84 -12.34 -13.64 -5.35
CA ARG A 84 -12.05 -14.96 -5.95
C ARG A 84 -11.04 -15.78 -5.18
N ASN A 85 -10.19 -15.09 -4.42
CA ASN A 85 -9.11 -15.69 -3.67
C ASN A 85 -9.27 -15.30 -2.18
N ASP A 86 -8.79 -16.14 -1.31
CA ASP A 86 -8.92 -15.90 0.13
C ASP A 86 -7.75 -15.08 0.66
N TRP A 87 -7.48 -13.94 0.01
CA TRP A 87 -6.47 -12.96 0.40
C TRP A 87 -6.95 -11.51 0.27
N PHE A 88 -6.16 -10.59 0.76
CA PHE A 88 -6.33 -9.16 0.54
C PHE A 88 -5.29 -8.65 -0.47
N GLU A 89 -5.74 -7.87 -1.44
CA GLU A 89 -4.87 -7.10 -2.32
C GLU A 89 -4.40 -5.85 -1.58
N MET A 90 -3.11 -5.53 -1.70
CA MET A 90 -2.53 -4.37 -1.05
C MET A 90 -2.13 -3.26 -2.03
N GLY A 91 -2.12 -2.03 -1.54
CA GLY A 91 -1.49 -0.88 -2.18
C GLY A 91 -0.61 -0.12 -1.19
N ILE A 92 0.49 0.42 -1.69
CA ILE A 92 1.36 1.33 -0.95
C ILE A 92 1.93 2.37 -1.90
N ILE A 93 1.80 3.64 -1.53
CA ILE A 93 2.38 4.78 -2.23
C ILE A 93 3.16 5.61 -1.21
N ILE A 94 4.46 5.83 -1.47
CA ILE A 94 5.27 6.81 -0.75
C ILE A 94 5.45 8.02 -1.65
N GLU A 95 5.14 9.20 -1.14
CA GLU A 95 5.35 10.46 -1.84
C GLU A 95 6.82 10.61 -2.27
N ALA A 96 7.06 11.04 -3.52
CA ALA A 96 8.39 11.03 -4.14
C ALA A 96 9.47 11.65 -3.28
N LYS A 97 9.19 12.80 -2.64
CA LYS A 97 10.16 13.51 -1.79
C LYS A 97 10.60 12.75 -0.54
N TYR A 98 9.87 11.69 -0.15
CA TYR A 98 10.21 10.85 1.01
C TYR A 98 10.78 9.49 0.62
N ARG A 99 10.93 9.20 -0.68
CA ARG A 99 11.55 7.96 -1.15
C ARG A 99 13.04 7.92 -0.84
N GLY A 100 13.58 6.72 -0.68
CA GLY A 100 14.99 6.55 -0.32
C GLY A 100 15.33 6.85 1.14
N MET A 101 14.39 7.30 1.94
CA MET A 101 14.57 7.64 3.37
C MET A 101 14.24 6.47 4.33
N GLY A 102 13.98 5.28 3.80
CA GLY A 102 13.75 4.08 4.62
C GLY A 102 12.33 3.91 5.16
N TYR A 103 11.35 4.68 4.69
CA TYR A 103 9.97 4.64 5.19
C TYR A 103 9.12 3.47 4.68
N SER A 104 9.43 2.93 3.50
CA SER A 104 8.56 1.96 2.83
C SER A 104 8.43 0.62 3.57
N VAL A 105 9.52 0.08 4.11
CA VAL A 105 9.48 -1.19 4.86
C VAL A 105 8.71 -1.05 6.18
N PRO A 106 8.98 -0.04 7.03
CA PRO A 106 8.16 0.19 8.23
C PRO A 106 6.68 0.40 7.92
N ALA A 107 6.35 1.17 6.88
CA ALA A 107 4.95 1.40 6.48
C ALA A 107 4.26 0.10 6.02
N LEU A 108 4.95 -0.73 5.22
CA LEU A 108 4.41 -2.02 4.80
C LEU A 108 4.25 -2.98 5.98
N ASN A 109 5.17 -2.99 6.94
CA ASN A 109 5.04 -3.79 8.15
C ASN A 109 3.82 -3.40 8.99
N LEU A 110 3.51 -2.10 9.11
CA LEU A 110 2.29 -1.63 9.78
C LEU A 110 1.02 -2.10 9.04
N LEU A 111 1.04 -2.06 7.71
CA LEU A 111 -0.08 -2.54 6.90
C LEU A 111 -0.30 -4.04 7.09
N LEU A 112 0.77 -4.85 7.07
CA LEU A 112 0.70 -6.29 7.30
C LEU A 112 0.21 -6.62 8.71
N GLU A 113 0.68 -5.88 9.71
CA GLU A 113 0.18 -6.03 11.08
C GLU A 113 -1.32 -5.77 11.15
N HIS A 114 -1.80 -4.70 10.51
CA HIS A 114 -3.23 -4.40 10.43
C HIS A 114 -4.01 -5.52 9.72
N ALA A 115 -3.52 -5.98 8.57
CA ALA A 115 -4.15 -7.05 7.81
C ALA A 115 -4.32 -8.34 8.64
N PHE A 116 -3.25 -8.79 9.29
CA PHE A 116 -3.25 -10.07 10.00
C PHE A 116 -3.88 -10.03 11.39
N THR A 117 -3.84 -8.86 12.09
CA THR A 117 -4.35 -8.75 13.47
C THR A 117 -5.75 -8.12 13.55
N LYS A 118 -6.10 -7.20 12.65
CA LYS A 118 -7.38 -6.47 12.68
C LYS A 118 -8.37 -6.98 11.65
N MET A 119 -7.92 -7.31 10.43
CA MET A 119 -8.79 -7.79 9.37
C MET A 119 -8.83 -9.34 9.29
N ASN A 120 -8.06 -10.02 10.12
CA ASN A 120 -7.95 -11.49 10.14
C ASN A 120 -7.66 -12.09 8.75
N ALA A 121 -6.81 -11.40 7.97
CA ALA A 121 -6.39 -11.85 6.66
C ALA A 121 -5.69 -13.22 6.75
N LYS A 122 -5.94 -14.11 5.79
CA LYS A 122 -5.17 -15.35 5.65
C LYS A 122 -3.88 -15.14 4.87
N ALA A 123 -3.92 -14.23 3.91
CA ALA A 123 -2.78 -13.82 3.10
C ALA A 123 -2.96 -12.40 2.58
N VAL A 124 -1.85 -11.75 2.23
CA VAL A 124 -1.80 -10.48 1.53
C VAL A 124 -1.06 -10.69 0.21
N HIS A 125 -1.62 -10.17 -0.86
CA HIS A 125 -1.14 -10.32 -2.23
C HIS A 125 -0.89 -8.95 -2.87
N ASN A 126 0.08 -8.91 -3.77
CA ASN A 126 0.29 -7.79 -4.68
C ASN A 126 0.84 -8.29 -6.01
N TYR A 127 0.57 -7.59 -7.09
CA TYR A 127 1.15 -7.85 -8.39
C TYR A 127 1.49 -6.55 -9.11
N PHE A 128 2.59 -6.54 -9.83
CA PHE A 128 3.08 -5.37 -10.54
C PHE A 128 4.12 -5.76 -11.60
N GLU A 129 4.55 -4.79 -12.40
CA GLU A 129 5.53 -5.05 -13.45
C GLU A 129 6.91 -5.42 -12.89
N GLU A 130 7.56 -6.41 -13.53
CA GLU A 130 8.93 -6.88 -13.19
C GLU A 130 10.01 -5.78 -13.30
N SER A 131 9.74 -4.71 -14.03
CA SER A 131 10.61 -3.55 -14.15
C SER A 131 10.71 -2.73 -12.85
N ARG A 132 9.71 -2.87 -11.95
CA ARG A 132 9.63 -2.12 -10.69
C ARG A 132 10.53 -2.73 -9.61
N LYS A 133 11.85 -2.64 -9.79
CA LYS A 133 12.84 -3.27 -8.91
C LYS A 133 12.73 -2.83 -7.45
N ALA A 134 12.41 -1.56 -7.20
CA ALA A 134 12.20 -1.06 -5.84
C ALA A 134 11.02 -1.75 -5.14
N ALA A 135 9.91 -2.00 -5.87
CA ALA A 135 8.77 -2.73 -5.34
C ALA A 135 9.12 -4.20 -5.05
N ILE A 136 9.84 -4.88 -5.95
CA ILE A 136 10.33 -6.25 -5.72
C ILE A 136 11.14 -6.31 -4.42
N ASN A 137 12.14 -5.43 -4.29
CA ASN A 137 12.99 -5.38 -3.09
C ASN A 137 12.21 -5.09 -1.82
N LEU A 138 11.21 -4.20 -1.88
CA LEU A 138 10.34 -3.89 -0.74
C LEU A 138 9.58 -5.13 -0.28
N HIS A 139 8.94 -5.85 -1.22
CA HIS A 139 8.15 -7.04 -0.89
C HIS A 139 9.01 -8.15 -0.31
N LEU A 140 10.17 -8.44 -0.92
CA LEU A 140 11.11 -9.44 -0.40
C LEU A 140 11.60 -9.10 1.02
N LYS A 141 11.94 -7.82 1.28
CA LYS A 141 12.35 -7.36 2.63
C LYS A 141 11.22 -7.47 3.67
N ALA A 142 9.98 -7.34 3.26
CA ALA A 142 8.83 -7.50 4.14
C ALA A 142 8.41 -8.97 4.33
N GLY A 143 9.08 -9.92 3.67
CA GLY A 143 8.84 -11.35 3.82
C GLY A 143 7.86 -11.95 2.82
N PHE A 144 7.47 -11.22 1.79
CA PHE A 144 6.70 -11.81 0.68
C PHE A 144 7.56 -12.77 -0.11
N ILE A 145 6.92 -13.78 -0.68
CA ILE A 145 7.52 -14.68 -1.67
C ILE A 145 6.91 -14.40 -3.04
N GLN A 146 7.71 -14.51 -4.07
CA GLN A 146 7.22 -14.44 -5.45
C GLN A 146 6.51 -15.75 -5.80
N THR A 147 5.23 -15.66 -6.15
CA THR A 147 4.38 -16.83 -6.45
C THR A 147 4.05 -16.98 -7.93
N GLY A 148 4.28 -15.94 -8.73
CA GLY A 148 4.01 -15.98 -10.15
C GLY A 148 4.86 -15.00 -10.95
N HIS A 149 4.99 -15.30 -12.26
CA HIS A 149 5.58 -14.42 -13.26
C HIS A 149 4.92 -14.72 -14.61
N LYS A 150 4.18 -13.79 -15.14
CA LYS A 150 3.50 -13.91 -16.43
C LYS A 150 3.31 -12.55 -17.10
N ASN A 151 3.58 -12.49 -18.40
CA ASN A 151 3.37 -11.27 -19.19
C ASN A 151 4.06 -10.03 -18.61
N ARG A 152 5.31 -10.20 -18.12
CA ARG A 152 6.09 -9.13 -17.45
C ARG A 152 5.50 -8.62 -16.12
N MET A 153 4.53 -9.33 -15.58
CA MET A 153 3.99 -9.11 -14.24
C MET A 153 4.53 -10.14 -13.27
N VAL A 154 4.82 -9.73 -12.06
CA VAL A 154 5.24 -10.58 -10.96
C VAL A 154 4.20 -10.53 -9.84
N ASP A 155 3.91 -11.71 -9.28
CA ASP A 155 2.98 -11.88 -8.17
C ASP A 155 3.76 -12.14 -6.88
N PHE A 156 3.36 -11.49 -5.81
CA PHE A 156 3.92 -11.62 -4.48
C PHE A 156 2.84 -11.94 -3.47
N LEU A 157 3.11 -12.88 -2.58
CA LEU A 157 2.19 -13.31 -1.53
C LEU A 157 2.94 -13.44 -0.20
N ILE A 158 2.29 -13.06 0.89
CA ILE A 158 2.68 -13.42 2.25
C ILE A 158 1.48 -13.99 2.98
N THR A 159 1.62 -15.19 3.55
CA THR A 159 0.58 -15.82 4.37
C THR A 159 0.70 -15.38 5.84
N LYS A 160 -0.38 -15.52 6.58
CA LYS A 160 -0.39 -15.26 8.03
C LYS A 160 0.67 -16.11 8.76
N GLU A 161 0.81 -17.38 8.39
CA GLU A 161 1.82 -18.27 8.98
C GLU A 161 3.24 -17.77 8.76
N GLN A 162 3.58 -17.35 7.52
CA GLN A 162 4.90 -16.77 7.20
C GLN A 162 5.15 -15.48 7.99
N TYR A 163 4.16 -14.57 8.03
CA TYR A 163 4.24 -13.35 8.83
C TYR A 163 4.52 -13.64 10.31
N GLU A 164 3.80 -14.60 10.90
CA GLU A 164 3.99 -14.97 12.30
C GLU A 164 5.37 -15.58 12.58
N LYS A 165 5.90 -16.41 11.65
CA LYS A 165 7.27 -16.96 11.75
C LYS A 165 8.33 -15.87 11.73
N ILE A 166 8.19 -14.89 10.82
CA ILE A 166 9.10 -13.74 10.72
C ILE A 166 9.06 -12.91 12.02
N LYS A 167 7.85 -12.63 12.55
CA LYS A 167 7.69 -11.89 13.82
C LYS A 167 8.34 -12.61 15.02
N ARG A 168 8.34 -13.94 15.03
CA ARG A 168 8.99 -14.75 16.06
C ARG A 168 10.50 -14.91 15.84
N GLY A 169 11.06 -14.39 14.75
CA GLY A 169 12.48 -14.53 14.40
C GLY A 169 12.89 -15.95 13.97
N ILE A 170 11.92 -16.78 13.52
CA ILE A 170 12.16 -18.17 13.09
C ILE A 170 12.63 -18.22 11.63
N GLU A 171 12.23 -17.24 10.82
CA GLU A 171 12.67 -17.06 9.44
C GLU A 171 13.16 -15.61 9.24
N LYS A 172 14.31 -15.46 8.59
CA LYS A 172 14.86 -14.16 8.14
C LYS A 172 14.91 -14.12 6.63
#